data_7f8c44496cfe9976c8d8455ca926968d
#
_entry.id   7f8c44496cfe9976c8d8455ca926968d
#
_cell.length_a   1.000
_cell.length_b   1.000
_cell.length_c   1.000
_cell.angle_alpha   90.00
_cell.angle_beta   90.00
_cell.angle_gamma   90.00
#
_symmetry.space_group_name_H-M   'P 1'
#
loop_
_entity.id
_entity.type
_entity.pdbx_description
1 polymer ?
#
loop_
_entity_poly.entity_id
_entity_poly.type
_entity_poly.pdbx_seq_one_letter_code
_entity_poly.pdbx_strand_id
1 'polypeptide(L)'
;MMDARAVAAIDPGGMRDIIASLPDQLSTGLKVGSASHVPLGDAERIFVVGMGGSAIGADVFAAWVADRSKVAMQVVRDYRLPSYARPDDLVVAISYSGNTEETLGATAEGLKLGCRVVAITSGGMLRDLARRNKFPVLEVPTGLPPRGAFGHLFGILAGLGGGWALGDLRKEVNQAVTHLRNLRTRLGPETPTRSNRAKAIALRMKSKIPAVFGAPPFTAIAKRWQTQLNENAKVLAFASAFPEADHNELVGWVEDARARSFLAVLLRDRDEASEMRRQLDITVSLMQKRGKVEQVHDEGPTLLSRMLGSLYLGDHVSLYLAALRGVDPLVLKPITILKAKLAEARRKS
;
A
#
# COMPACT_ATOMS: atom_id res chain seq x y z
N MET A 1 -9.89 -19.33 -17.06
CA MET A 1 -8.54 -19.05 -17.59
C MET A 1 -8.10 -17.66 -17.17
N MET A 2 -6.80 -17.39 -17.06
CA MET A 2 -6.25 -16.07 -16.67
C MET A 2 -5.28 -15.59 -17.76
N ASP A 3 -5.60 -15.87 -19.03
CA ASP A 3 -4.86 -15.33 -20.16
C ASP A 3 -5.27 -13.86 -20.42
N ALA A 4 -4.60 -13.22 -21.35
CA ALA A 4 -4.84 -11.82 -21.68
C ALA A 4 -6.30 -11.55 -22.07
N ARG A 5 -6.93 -12.47 -22.79
CA ARG A 5 -8.33 -12.34 -23.22
C ARG A 5 -9.29 -12.41 -22.03
N ALA A 6 -9.08 -13.35 -21.12
CA ALA A 6 -9.93 -13.50 -19.93
C ALA A 6 -9.78 -12.29 -18.98
N VAL A 7 -8.57 -11.74 -18.83
CA VAL A 7 -8.34 -10.53 -18.06
C VAL A 7 -9.01 -9.32 -18.72
N ALA A 8 -8.85 -9.14 -20.03
CA ALA A 8 -9.47 -8.04 -20.75
C ALA A 8 -11.00 -8.06 -20.66
N ALA A 9 -11.61 -9.25 -20.66
CA ALA A 9 -13.06 -9.40 -20.58
C ALA A 9 -13.69 -8.90 -19.28
N ILE A 10 -12.93 -8.87 -18.17
CA ILE A 10 -13.43 -8.44 -16.86
C ILE A 10 -12.89 -7.04 -16.45
N ASP A 11 -12.03 -6.47 -17.24
CA ASP A 11 -11.30 -5.25 -16.91
C ASP A 11 -11.49 -4.14 -17.96
N PRO A 12 -12.73 -3.69 -18.22
CA PRO A 12 -13.00 -2.63 -19.18
C PRO A 12 -12.41 -1.28 -18.75
N GLY A 13 -12.17 -1.09 -17.47
CA GLY A 13 -11.59 0.14 -16.91
C GLY A 13 -10.07 0.16 -16.84
N GLY A 14 -9.36 -0.92 -17.26
CA GLY A 14 -7.91 -0.94 -17.44
C GLY A 14 -7.10 -1.06 -16.14
N MET A 15 -7.60 -1.72 -15.11
CA MET A 15 -6.84 -1.96 -13.86
C MET A 15 -5.53 -2.71 -14.14
N ARG A 16 -5.52 -3.61 -15.13
CA ARG A 16 -4.31 -4.28 -15.61
C ARG A 16 -3.21 -3.28 -15.98
N ASP A 17 -3.55 -2.28 -16.77
CA ASP A 17 -2.59 -1.29 -17.29
C ASP A 17 -2.17 -0.33 -16.17
N ILE A 18 -3.09 0.00 -15.25
CA ILE A 18 -2.80 0.76 -14.03
C ILE A 18 -1.77 0.02 -13.16
N ILE A 19 -1.96 -1.27 -12.91
CA ILE A 19 -0.99 -2.10 -12.16
C ILE A 19 0.35 -2.14 -12.91
N ALA A 20 0.32 -2.42 -14.22
CA ALA A 20 1.53 -2.50 -15.04
C ALA A 20 2.33 -1.18 -15.07
N SER A 21 1.67 -0.04 -14.89
CA SER A 21 2.32 1.29 -14.90
C SER A 21 3.05 1.65 -13.59
N LEU A 22 2.98 0.83 -12.54
CA LEU A 22 3.58 1.12 -11.22
C LEU A 22 5.05 1.58 -11.31
N PRO A 23 5.97 0.94 -12.09
CA PRO A 23 7.35 1.40 -12.20
C PRO A 23 7.47 2.82 -12.76
N ASP A 24 6.62 3.16 -13.72
CA ASP A 24 6.65 4.45 -14.39
C ASP A 24 6.00 5.54 -13.52
N GLN A 25 4.96 5.20 -12.76
CA GLN A 25 4.39 6.05 -11.71
C GLN A 25 5.43 6.39 -10.63
N LEU A 26 6.21 5.41 -10.16
CA LEU A 26 7.30 5.61 -9.18
C LEU A 26 8.32 6.61 -9.70
N SER A 27 8.77 6.45 -10.95
CA SER A 27 9.73 7.35 -11.58
C SER A 27 9.19 8.78 -11.68
N THR A 28 7.92 8.92 -12.06
CA THR A 28 7.27 10.22 -12.19
C THR A 28 7.09 10.89 -10.82
N GLY A 29 6.59 10.15 -9.83
CA GLY A 29 6.42 10.66 -8.46
C GLY A 29 7.75 11.07 -7.83
N LEU A 30 8.80 10.26 -8.00
CA LEU A 30 10.14 10.59 -7.52
C LEU A 30 10.66 11.93 -8.09
N LYS A 31 10.46 12.18 -9.38
CA LYS A 31 10.84 13.46 -10.02
C LYS A 31 10.09 14.63 -9.40
N VAL A 32 8.78 14.51 -9.23
CA VAL A 32 7.95 15.56 -8.62
C VAL A 32 8.40 15.85 -7.18
N GLY A 33 8.55 14.83 -6.35
CA GLY A 33 9.00 14.99 -4.97
C GLY A 33 10.41 15.58 -4.85
N SER A 34 11.35 15.10 -5.69
CA SER A 34 12.75 15.58 -5.69
C SER A 34 12.91 17.02 -6.21
N ALA A 35 12.01 17.49 -7.06
CA ALA A 35 11.99 18.87 -7.53
C ALA A 35 11.40 19.84 -6.51
N SER A 36 10.74 19.33 -5.47
CA SER A 36 10.05 20.12 -4.47
C SER A 36 10.92 20.28 -3.23
N HIS A 37 11.05 21.53 -2.77
CA HIS A 37 11.79 21.83 -1.55
C HIS A 37 10.81 21.99 -0.39
N VAL A 38 10.66 20.94 0.40
CA VAL A 38 9.89 20.92 1.66
C VAL A 38 10.84 20.49 2.77
N PRO A 39 11.56 21.42 3.39
CA PRO A 39 12.55 21.09 4.42
C PRO A 39 11.86 20.54 5.66
N LEU A 40 12.54 19.61 6.34
CA LEU A 40 12.08 19.09 7.62
C LEU A 40 12.11 20.17 8.71
N GLY A 41 13.09 21.12 8.63
CA GLY A 41 13.32 22.13 9.67
C GLY A 41 13.57 21.47 11.02
N ASP A 42 12.95 21.99 12.06
CA ASP A 42 13.06 21.50 13.44
C ASP A 42 12.00 20.47 13.81
N ALA A 43 11.30 19.88 12.81
CA ALA A 43 10.27 18.89 13.09
C ALA A 43 10.86 17.62 13.75
N GLU A 44 10.33 17.29 14.91
CA GLU A 44 10.60 16.03 15.59
C GLU A 44 9.74 14.89 15.05
N ARG A 45 8.60 15.24 14.44
CA ARG A 45 7.62 14.27 13.93
C ARG A 45 7.10 14.67 12.56
N ILE A 46 6.80 13.64 11.78
CA ILE A 46 6.08 13.76 10.50
C ILE A 46 4.76 13.02 10.64
N PHE A 47 3.66 13.75 10.57
CA PHE A 47 2.32 13.15 10.49
C PHE A 47 1.90 13.03 9.03
N VAL A 48 1.81 11.82 8.52
CA VAL A 48 1.27 11.60 7.17
C VAL A 48 -0.21 11.30 7.28
N VAL A 49 -1.04 12.25 6.90
CA VAL A 49 -2.49 12.16 7.04
C VAL A 49 -3.10 11.64 5.74
N GLY A 50 -3.86 10.55 5.81
CA GLY A 50 -4.47 9.97 4.61
C GLY A 50 -5.31 8.74 4.92
N MET A 51 -6.12 8.30 3.93
CA MET A 51 -7.00 7.13 4.06
C MET A 51 -6.78 6.13 2.93
N GLY A 52 -7.01 4.85 3.20
CA GLY A 52 -7.05 3.77 2.22
C GLY A 52 -5.84 3.75 1.27
N GLY A 53 -6.10 3.84 -0.04
CA GLY A 53 -5.05 3.85 -1.08
C GLY A 53 -4.08 5.02 -1.00
N SER A 54 -4.48 6.15 -0.41
CA SER A 54 -3.60 7.31 -0.21
C SER A 54 -2.65 7.12 0.99
N ALA A 55 -3.07 6.41 2.03
CA ALA A 55 -2.28 6.19 3.24
C ALA A 55 -1.28 5.02 3.13
N ILE A 56 -1.61 3.98 2.37
CA ILE A 56 -0.77 2.77 2.31
C ILE A 56 0.63 3.05 1.76
N GLY A 57 0.76 4.03 0.86
CA GLY A 57 2.07 4.48 0.37
C GLY A 57 2.95 5.04 1.49
N ALA A 58 2.33 5.75 2.44
CA ALA A 58 3.02 6.28 3.61
C ALA A 58 3.43 5.18 4.60
N ASP A 59 2.58 4.15 4.82
CA ASP A 59 2.98 3.00 5.64
C ASP A 59 4.20 2.28 5.07
N VAL A 60 4.19 2.04 3.75
CA VAL A 60 5.32 1.39 3.07
C VAL A 60 6.56 2.26 3.14
N PHE A 61 6.42 3.57 2.97
CA PHE A 61 7.53 4.52 3.08
C PHE A 61 8.10 4.55 4.50
N ALA A 62 7.26 4.71 5.52
CA ALA A 62 7.66 4.72 6.91
C ALA A 62 8.37 3.41 7.31
N ALA A 63 7.82 2.26 6.91
CA ALA A 63 8.43 0.96 7.16
C ALA A 63 9.80 0.80 6.47
N TRP A 64 9.95 1.32 5.24
CA TRP A 64 11.22 1.26 4.51
C TRP A 64 12.32 2.10 5.13
N VAL A 65 11.97 3.27 5.70
CA VAL A 65 12.96 4.20 6.25
C VAL A 65 13.12 4.10 7.76
N ALA A 66 12.40 3.20 8.43
CA ALA A 66 12.34 3.10 9.88
C ALA A 66 13.71 3.03 10.55
N ASP A 67 14.63 2.20 10.03
CA ASP A 67 15.96 1.98 10.62
C ASP A 67 16.94 3.14 10.36
N ARG A 68 16.60 4.10 9.51
CA ARG A 68 17.45 5.22 9.15
C ARG A 68 16.89 6.58 9.54
N SER A 69 15.60 6.67 9.79
CA SER A 69 14.95 7.92 10.16
C SER A 69 15.24 8.27 11.61
N LYS A 70 15.73 9.50 11.84
CA LYS A 70 15.87 10.08 13.18
C LYS A 70 14.60 10.81 13.63
N VAL A 71 13.63 10.97 12.73
CA VAL A 71 12.37 11.66 12.97
C VAL A 71 11.26 10.63 13.03
N ALA A 72 10.42 10.72 14.05
CA ALA A 72 9.26 9.83 14.17
C ALA A 72 8.26 10.10 13.04
N MET A 73 7.85 9.03 12.34
CA MET A 73 6.86 9.13 11.27
C MET A 73 5.62 8.35 11.65
N GLN A 74 4.46 9.01 11.64
CA GLN A 74 3.18 8.39 11.95
C GLN A 74 2.16 8.61 10.85
N VAL A 75 1.52 7.53 10.41
CA VAL A 75 0.40 7.60 9.47
C VAL A 75 -0.90 7.74 10.25
N VAL A 76 -1.58 8.88 10.07
CA VAL A 76 -2.82 9.23 10.77
C VAL A 76 -4.02 8.94 9.86
N ARG A 77 -4.94 8.12 10.37
CA ARG A 77 -6.20 7.73 9.70
C ARG A 77 -7.40 8.15 10.52
N ASP A 78 -7.46 9.43 10.81
CA ASP A 78 -8.49 10.02 11.66
C ASP A 78 -8.83 11.44 11.16
N TYR A 79 -9.90 12.00 11.67
CA TYR A 79 -10.31 13.39 11.46
C TYR A 79 -9.42 14.39 12.21
N ARG A 80 -8.62 13.93 13.17
CA ARG A 80 -7.78 14.74 14.05
C ARG A 80 -6.34 14.22 14.10
N LEU A 81 -5.44 15.13 14.42
CA LEU A 81 -4.07 14.77 14.79
C LEU A 81 -4.03 14.21 16.21
N PRO A 82 -3.02 13.41 16.56
CA PRO A 82 -2.78 13.01 17.94
C PRO A 82 -2.58 14.25 18.85
N SER A 83 -3.06 14.20 20.08
CA SER A 83 -2.99 15.31 21.05
C SER A 83 -1.57 15.79 21.40
N TYR A 84 -0.55 14.99 21.04
CA TYR A 84 0.86 15.34 21.20
C TYR A 84 1.47 16.04 19.98
N ALA A 85 0.69 16.32 18.94
CA ALA A 85 1.16 17.14 17.80
C ALA A 85 1.54 18.54 18.25
N ARG A 86 2.61 19.09 17.68
CA ARG A 86 3.19 20.38 18.06
C ARG A 86 3.29 21.32 16.86
N PRO A 87 3.42 22.65 17.08
CA PRO A 87 3.51 23.62 16.00
C PRO A 87 4.63 23.36 14.98
N ASP A 88 5.77 22.81 15.45
CA ASP A 88 6.95 22.61 14.58
C ASP A 88 6.88 21.29 13.79
N ASP A 89 5.91 20.41 14.06
CA ASP A 89 5.76 19.15 13.34
C ASP A 89 5.39 19.38 11.87
N LEU A 90 5.72 18.41 11.01
CA LEU A 90 5.37 18.41 9.60
C LEU A 90 4.13 17.55 9.34
N VAL A 91 3.12 18.12 8.72
CA VAL A 91 1.93 17.41 8.25
C VAL A 91 2.01 17.20 6.75
N VAL A 92 2.07 15.96 6.30
CA VAL A 92 2.00 15.57 4.89
C VAL A 92 0.59 15.06 4.61
N ALA A 93 -0.25 15.90 4.02
CA ALA A 93 -1.64 15.58 3.73
C ALA A 93 -1.76 14.87 2.38
N ILE A 94 -2.15 13.59 2.37
CA ILE A 94 -2.28 12.79 1.15
C ILE A 94 -3.74 12.42 0.92
N SER A 95 -4.34 13.03 -0.10
CA SER A 95 -5.64 12.63 -0.59
C SER A 95 -5.66 12.67 -2.11
N TYR A 96 -5.72 11.51 -2.77
CA TYR A 96 -5.73 11.46 -4.23
C TYR A 96 -6.88 12.31 -4.80
N SER A 97 -8.11 12.13 -4.31
CA SER A 97 -9.27 12.92 -4.75
C SER A 97 -9.28 14.36 -4.20
N GLY A 98 -8.53 14.63 -3.15
CA GLY A 98 -8.56 15.89 -2.41
C GLY A 98 -9.83 16.15 -1.59
N ASN A 99 -10.75 15.15 -1.52
CA ASN A 99 -12.07 15.33 -0.89
C ASN A 99 -12.30 14.37 0.28
N THR A 100 -11.24 13.75 0.80
CA THR A 100 -11.31 12.83 1.94
C THR A 100 -11.43 13.65 3.22
N GLU A 101 -12.51 13.50 3.95
CA GLU A 101 -12.86 14.36 5.09
C GLU A 101 -11.93 14.21 6.26
N GLU A 102 -11.56 12.98 6.57
CA GLU A 102 -10.60 12.67 7.61
C GLU A 102 -9.29 13.42 7.32
N THR A 103 -8.82 13.35 6.07
CA THR A 103 -7.60 14.07 5.65
C THR A 103 -7.76 15.57 5.76
N LEU A 104 -8.91 16.11 5.32
CA LEU A 104 -9.18 17.57 5.40
C LEU A 104 -9.27 18.03 6.85
N GLY A 105 -9.96 17.27 7.73
CA GLY A 105 -10.11 17.57 9.15
C GLY A 105 -8.77 17.64 9.88
N ALA A 106 -7.98 16.58 9.79
CA ALA A 106 -6.67 16.53 10.43
C ALA A 106 -5.69 17.56 9.84
N THR A 107 -5.77 17.86 8.53
CA THR A 107 -4.97 18.94 7.90
C THR A 107 -5.34 20.31 8.45
N ALA A 108 -6.65 20.60 8.59
CA ALA A 108 -7.13 21.85 9.15
C ALA A 108 -6.73 22.03 10.62
N GLU A 109 -6.71 20.94 11.38
CA GLU A 109 -6.21 20.97 12.77
C GLU A 109 -4.72 21.25 12.82
N GLY A 110 -3.90 20.62 11.97
CA GLY A 110 -2.47 20.90 11.86
C GLY A 110 -2.19 22.37 11.54
N LEU A 111 -2.96 22.97 10.63
CA LEU A 111 -2.86 24.41 10.33
C LEU A 111 -3.20 25.27 11.55
N LYS A 112 -4.24 24.93 12.32
CA LYS A 112 -4.62 25.66 13.55
C LYS A 112 -3.55 25.56 14.64
N LEU A 113 -2.88 24.39 14.72
CA LEU A 113 -1.76 24.18 15.65
C LEU A 113 -0.49 24.92 15.23
N GLY A 114 -0.41 25.42 14.00
CA GLY A 114 0.80 26.07 13.46
C GLY A 114 1.80 25.07 12.85
N CYS A 115 1.40 23.82 12.61
CA CYS A 115 2.24 22.84 11.91
C CYS A 115 2.55 23.32 10.49
N ARG A 116 3.72 22.93 9.99
CA ARG A 116 4.02 23.06 8.57
C ARG A 116 3.24 22.02 7.80
N VAL A 117 2.65 22.40 6.69
CA VAL A 117 1.79 21.50 5.91
C VAL A 117 2.28 21.42 4.46
N VAL A 118 2.24 20.23 3.88
CA VAL A 118 2.38 19.96 2.46
C VAL A 118 1.27 19.04 1.99
N ALA A 119 0.69 19.27 0.82
CA ALA A 119 -0.32 18.41 0.24
C ALA A 119 0.22 17.59 -0.92
N ILE A 120 -0.27 16.34 -1.04
CA ILE A 120 -0.09 15.47 -2.21
C ILE A 120 -1.49 15.10 -2.70
N THR A 121 -1.90 15.62 -3.85
CA THR A 121 -3.28 15.45 -4.34
C THR A 121 -3.38 15.62 -5.86
N SER A 122 -4.43 15.05 -6.47
CA SER A 122 -4.78 15.37 -7.86
C SER A 122 -5.73 16.58 -7.99
N GLY A 123 -6.21 17.14 -6.87
CA GLY A 123 -7.13 18.28 -6.88
C GLY A 123 -8.02 18.37 -5.65
N GLY A 124 -9.27 18.80 -5.86
CA GLY A 124 -10.31 18.85 -4.84
C GLY A 124 -10.11 19.88 -3.74
N MET A 125 -10.88 19.74 -2.66
CA MET A 125 -10.89 20.67 -1.53
C MET A 125 -9.53 20.81 -0.83
N LEU A 126 -8.68 19.77 -0.87
CA LEU A 126 -7.33 19.82 -0.30
C LEU A 126 -6.45 20.84 -1.06
N ARG A 127 -6.54 20.85 -2.40
CA ARG A 127 -5.86 21.88 -3.21
C ARG A 127 -6.39 23.29 -2.93
N ASP A 128 -7.69 23.44 -2.76
CA ASP A 128 -8.30 24.74 -2.43
C ASP A 128 -7.91 25.19 -1.01
N LEU A 129 -7.82 24.27 -0.05
CA LEU A 129 -7.32 24.53 1.29
C LEU A 129 -5.86 25.01 1.24
N ALA A 130 -5.03 24.35 0.43
CA ALA A 130 -3.64 24.73 0.25
C ALA A 130 -3.48 26.12 -0.35
N ARG A 131 -4.26 26.45 -1.38
CA ARG A 131 -4.26 27.79 -1.99
C ARG A 131 -4.62 28.89 -1.00
N ARG A 132 -5.68 28.68 -0.20
CA ARG A 132 -6.14 29.65 0.81
C ARG A 132 -5.12 29.86 1.92
N ASN A 133 -4.42 28.81 2.34
CA ASN A 133 -3.46 28.85 3.44
C ASN A 133 -1.99 28.92 2.96
N LYS A 134 -1.77 29.00 1.65
CA LYS A 134 -0.45 29.20 1.00
C LYS A 134 0.60 28.12 1.36
N PHE A 135 0.18 26.86 1.51
CA PHE A 135 1.12 25.76 1.67
C PHE A 135 1.34 24.98 0.36
N PRO A 136 2.48 24.30 0.20
CA PRO A 136 2.85 23.61 -1.03
C PRO A 136 1.88 22.48 -1.41
N VAL A 137 1.66 22.30 -2.71
CA VAL A 137 0.92 21.18 -3.30
C VAL A 137 1.81 20.47 -4.30
N LEU A 138 1.98 19.16 -4.11
CA LEU A 138 2.61 18.26 -5.08
C LEU A 138 1.50 17.54 -5.84
N GLU A 139 1.39 17.85 -7.13
CA GLU A 139 0.28 17.33 -7.93
C GLU A 139 0.53 15.91 -8.41
N VAL A 140 -0.54 15.12 -8.38
CA VAL A 140 -0.60 13.75 -8.90
C VAL A 140 -1.50 13.75 -10.14
N PRO A 141 -1.16 13.00 -11.21
CA PRO A 141 -2.04 12.89 -12.38
C PRO A 141 -3.44 12.40 -12.01
N THR A 142 -4.44 12.96 -12.66
CA THR A 142 -5.87 12.58 -12.52
C THR A 142 -6.18 11.29 -13.29
N GLY A 143 -7.38 10.74 -13.10
CA GLY A 143 -7.89 9.61 -13.90
C GLY A 143 -7.60 8.22 -13.34
N LEU A 144 -6.91 8.12 -12.19
CA LEU A 144 -6.64 6.84 -11.53
C LEU A 144 -7.59 6.60 -10.34
N PRO A 145 -7.92 5.36 -9.99
CA PRO A 145 -8.49 5.08 -8.68
C PRO A 145 -7.41 5.34 -7.61
N PRO A 146 -7.76 5.77 -6.37
CA PRO A 146 -6.75 6.08 -5.34
C PRO A 146 -5.73 4.96 -5.09
N ARG A 147 -6.18 3.69 -5.10
CA ARG A 147 -5.31 2.52 -4.95
C ARG A 147 -4.38 2.29 -6.15
N GLY A 148 -4.76 2.80 -7.32
CA GLY A 148 -3.98 2.71 -8.57
C GLY A 148 -2.90 3.80 -8.68
N ALA A 149 -2.96 4.84 -7.85
CA ALA A 149 -1.99 5.95 -7.83
C ALA A 149 -0.81 5.71 -6.87
N PHE A 150 -0.69 4.51 -6.31
CA PHE A 150 0.33 4.19 -5.29
C PHE A 150 1.74 4.62 -5.71
N GLY A 151 2.16 4.34 -6.95
CA GLY A 151 3.51 4.65 -7.40
C GLY A 151 3.79 6.15 -7.42
N HIS A 152 2.82 6.98 -7.83
CA HIS A 152 2.95 8.43 -7.77
C HIS A 152 3.08 8.92 -6.32
N LEU A 153 2.18 8.48 -5.43
CA LEU A 153 2.14 8.91 -4.03
C LEU A 153 3.40 8.51 -3.28
N PHE A 154 3.81 7.24 -3.40
CA PHE A 154 5.05 6.74 -2.79
C PHE A 154 6.29 7.41 -3.37
N GLY A 155 6.35 7.57 -4.70
CA GLY A 155 7.48 8.21 -5.37
C GLY A 155 7.66 9.67 -4.94
N ILE A 156 6.56 10.42 -4.75
CA ILE A 156 6.62 11.79 -4.22
C ILE A 156 7.17 11.79 -2.80
N LEU A 157 6.69 10.91 -1.92
CA LEU A 157 7.22 10.79 -0.55
C LEU A 157 8.72 10.46 -0.55
N ALA A 158 9.15 9.52 -1.39
CA ALA A 158 10.56 9.17 -1.52
C ALA A 158 11.41 10.35 -2.04
N GLY A 159 10.86 11.15 -2.96
CA GLY A 159 11.51 12.37 -3.44
C GLY A 159 11.66 13.43 -2.36
N LEU A 160 10.62 13.68 -1.57
CA LEU A 160 10.63 14.58 -0.42
C LEU A 160 11.61 14.12 0.66
N GLY A 161 11.67 12.79 0.90
CA GLY A 161 12.54 12.19 1.91
C GLY A 161 14.03 12.51 1.73
N GLY A 162 14.47 12.82 0.52
CA GLY A 162 15.83 13.31 0.26
C GLY A 162 16.16 14.61 1.02
N GLY A 163 15.16 15.46 1.27
CA GLY A 163 15.29 16.66 2.11
C GLY A 163 15.16 16.41 3.62
N TRP A 164 14.90 15.16 4.04
CA TRP A 164 14.65 14.78 5.44
C TRP A 164 15.80 13.99 6.07
N ALA A 165 17.00 14.17 5.54
CA ALA A 165 18.23 13.50 6.00
C ALA A 165 18.16 11.94 5.98
N LEU A 166 17.37 11.37 5.09
CA LEU A 166 17.20 9.92 4.93
C LEU A 166 18.23 9.27 3.97
N GLY A 167 19.20 10.05 3.48
CA GLY A 167 20.19 9.61 2.51
C GLY A 167 19.71 9.69 1.04
N ASP A 168 20.44 9.05 0.13
CA ASP A 168 20.11 9.07 -1.31
C ASP A 168 19.05 8.02 -1.64
N LEU A 169 17.80 8.33 -1.33
CA LEU A 169 16.65 7.46 -1.64
C LEU A 169 16.43 7.28 -3.15
N ARG A 170 16.92 8.20 -3.99
CA ARG A 170 16.73 8.13 -5.45
C ARG A 170 17.40 6.93 -6.07
N LYS A 171 18.60 6.58 -5.61
CA LYS A 171 19.31 5.38 -6.09
C LYS A 171 18.50 4.11 -5.82
N GLU A 172 18.00 3.94 -4.59
CA GLU A 172 17.22 2.76 -4.21
C GLU A 172 15.88 2.68 -4.95
N VAL A 173 15.18 3.81 -5.13
CA VAL A 173 13.95 3.86 -5.93
C VAL A 173 14.21 3.49 -7.39
N ASN A 174 15.28 3.99 -8.01
CA ASN A 174 15.64 3.64 -9.39
C ASN A 174 15.98 2.14 -9.54
N GLN A 175 16.63 1.54 -8.55
CA GLN A 175 16.89 0.10 -8.53
C GLN A 175 15.57 -0.69 -8.41
N ALA A 176 14.64 -0.24 -7.57
CA ALA A 176 13.32 -0.83 -7.46
C ALA A 176 12.51 -0.70 -8.76
N VAL A 177 12.56 0.46 -9.42
CA VAL A 177 11.92 0.68 -10.74
C VAL A 177 12.44 -0.32 -11.77
N THR A 178 13.76 -0.50 -11.85
CA THR A 178 14.39 -1.46 -12.76
C THR A 178 13.92 -2.89 -12.46
N HIS A 179 13.89 -3.28 -11.19
CA HIS A 179 13.41 -4.58 -10.75
C HIS A 179 11.94 -4.82 -11.12
N LEU A 180 11.07 -3.84 -10.86
CA LEU A 180 9.65 -3.91 -11.19
C LEU A 180 9.38 -3.99 -12.70
N ARG A 181 10.18 -3.31 -13.54
CA ARG A 181 10.09 -3.45 -15.00
C ARG A 181 10.38 -4.87 -15.46
N ASN A 182 11.35 -5.54 -14.84
CA ASN A 182 11.63 -6.95 -15.11
C ASN A 182 10.48 -7.86 -14.63
N LEU A 183 9.90 -7.56 -13.46
CA LEU A 183 8.73 -8.30 -12.96
C LEU A 183 7.49 -8.09 -13.83
N ARG A 184 7.28 -6.90 -14.40
CA ARG A 184 6.15 -6.59 -15.29
C ARG A 184 6.03 -7.59 -16.43
N THR A 185 7.14 -7.93 -17.08
CA THR A 185 7.17 -8.93 -18.16
C THR A 185 6.80 -10.33 -17.65
N ARG A 186 7.32 -10.71 -16.49
CA ARG A 186 7.11 -12.05 -15.90
C ARG A 186 5.73 -12.24 -15.30
N LEU A 187 5.08 -11.19 -14.83
CA LEU A 187 3.78 -11.20 -14.18
C LEU A 187 2.63 -10.81 -15.11
N GLY A 188 2.92 -10.36 -16.33
CA GLY A 188 1.92 -9.95 -17.32
C GLY A 188 0.97 -11.08 -17.73
N PRO A 189 -0.22 -10.75 -18.27
CA PRO A 189 -1.25 -11.73 -18.60
C PRO A 189 -0.86 -12.66 -19.76
N GLU A 190 0.09 -12.27 -20.61
CA GLU A 190 0.65 -13.08 -21.70
C GLU A 190 1.53 -14.24 -21.18
N THR A 191 2.14 -14.07 -20.01
CA THR A 191 2.99 -15.11 -19.42
C THR A 191 2.15 -16.31 -18.98
N PRO A 192 2.46 -17.54 -19.46
CA PRO A 192 1.72 -18.73 -19.12
C PRO A 192 1.66 -18.99 -17.60
N THR A 193 0.56 -19.57 -17.12
CA THR A 193 0.34 -19.83 -15.67
C THR A 193 1.50 -20.59 -15.02
N ARG A 194 2.11 -21.54 -15.71
CA ARG A 194 3.26 -22.32 -15.20
C ARG A 194 4.50 -21.49 -14.91
N SER A 195 4.63 -20.31 -15.55
CA SER A 195 5.76 -19.39 -15.41
C SER A 195 5.38 -18.06 -14.76
N ASN A 196 4.10 -17.91 -14.36
CA ASN A 196 3.58 -16.70 -13.76
C ASN A 196 3.17 -16.96 -12.30
N ARG A 197 4.02 -16.52 -11.37
CA ARG A 197 3.81 -16.74 -9.93
C ARG A 197 2.50 -16.12 -9.42
N ALA A 198 2.10 -14.98 -9.92
CA ALA A 198 0.85 -14.34 -9.51
C ALA A 198 -0.38 -15.18 -9.90
N LYS A 199 -0.39 -15.76 -11.12
CA LYS A 199 -1.45 -16.67 -11.56
C LYS A 199 -1.48 -17.95 -10.71
N ALA A 200 -0.31 -18.50 -10.38
CA ALA A 200 -0.22 -19.69 -9.54
C ALA A 200 -0.80 -19.46 -8.14
N ILE A 201 -0.47 -18.33 -7.51
CA ILE A 201 -1.00 -17.95 -6.20
C ILE A 201 -2.52 -17.68 -6.29
N ALA A 202 -3.00 -16.96 -7.31
CA ALA A 202 -4.42 -16.71 -7.50
C ALA A 202 -5.23 -18.01 -7.64
N LEU A 203 -4.71 -19.03 -8.33
CA LEU A 203 -5.34 -20.36 -8.40
C LEU A 203 -5.46 -21.03 -7.03
N ARG A 204 -4.42 -20.92 -6.19
CA ARG A 204 -4.47 -21.46 -4.82
C ARG A 204 -5.47 -20.73 -3.95
N MET A 205 -5.71 -19.41 -4.21
CA MET A 205 -6.65 -18.57 -3.47
C MET A 205 -8.11 -18.75 -3.90
N LYS A 206 -8.39 -19.31 -5.08
CA LYS A 206 -9.72 -19.30 -5.72
C LYS A 206 -10.87 -19.72 -4.80
N SER A 207 -10.64 -20.73 -3.96
CA SER A 207 -11.64 -21.31 -3.04
C SER A 207 -11.24 -21.15 -1.57
N LYS A 208 -10.35 -20.22 -1.26
CA LYS A 208 -9.83 -19.99 0.07
C LYS A 208 -10.08 -18.54 0.51
N ILE A 209 -10.05 -18.33 1.80
CA ILE A 209 -10.01 -16.98 2.41
C ILE A 209 -8.54 -16.60 2.55
N PRO A 210 -8.06 -15.56 1.88
CA PRO A 210 -6.67 -15.14 2.02
C PRO A 210 -6.39 -14.50 3.38
N ALA A 211 -5.34 -14.95 4.05
CA ALA A 211 -4.77 -14.30 5.23
C ALA A 211 -3.29 -14.02 4.94
N VAL A 212 -2.91 -12.75 4.88
CA VAL A 212 -1.57 -12.33 4.48
C VAL A 212 -0.79 -11.85 5.69
N PHE A 213 0.39 -12.42 5.90
CA PHE A 213 1.26 -12.12 7.03
C PHE A 213 2.56 -11.48 6.57
N GLY A 214 3.07 -10.56 7.37
CA GLY A 214 4.39 -9.98 7.18
C GLY A 214 5.03 -9.62 8.51
N ALA A 215 6.34 -9.88 8.64
CA ALA A 215 7.15 -9.27 9.69
C ALA A 215 7.64 -7.89 9.23
N PRO A 216 7.96 -6.95 10.12
CA PRO A 216 8.55 -5.68 9.70
C PRO A 216 9.79 -5.89 8.80
N PRO A 217 9.92 -5.11 7.72
CA PRO A 217 9.04 -4.02 7.25
C PRO A 217 7.88 -4.47 6.33
N PHE A 218 7.63 -5.78 6.14
CA PHE A 218 6.62 -6.31 5.20
C PHE A 218 5.18 -6.26 5.74
N THR A 219 4.96 -5.84 6.98
CA THR A 219 3.60 -5.67 7.54
C THR A 219 2.73 -4.73 6.70
N ALA A 220 3.31 -3.61 6.23
CA ALA A 220 2.63 -2.67 5.35
C ALA A 220 2.30 -3.30 3.98
N ILE A 221 3.16 -4.19 3.48
CA ILE A 221 2.95 -4.92 2.23
C ILE A 221 1.80 -5.94 2.40
N ALA A 222 1.75 -6.66 3.52
CA ALA A 222 0.64 -7.56 3.83
C ALA A 222 -0.70 -6.81 3.87
N LYS A 223 -0.72 -5.61 4.47
CA LYS A 223 -1.90 -4.74 4.46
C LYS A 223 -2.29 -4.29 3.06
N ARG A 224 -1.33 -3.98 2.18
CA ARG A 224 -1.61 -3.68 0.78
C ARG A 224 -2.23 -4.88 0.06
N TRP A 225 -1.72 -6.08 0.23
CA TRP A 225 -2.31 -7.29 -0.34
C TRP A 225 -3.78 -7.45 0.07
N GLN A 226 -4.07 -7.33 1.38
CA GLN A 226 -5.43 -7.40 1.90
C GLN A 226 -6.35 -6.43 1.17
N THR A 227 -5.98 -5.15 1.10
CA THR A 227 -6.83 -4.12 0.48
C THR A 227 -7.04 -4.37 -1.01
N GLN A 228 -5.99 -4.77 -1.74
CA GLN A 228 -6.10 -5.09 -3.15
C GLN A 228 -6.98 -6.33 -3.42
N LEU A 229 -6.86 -7.37 -2.61
CA LEU A 229 -7.71 -8.56 -2.70
C LEU A 229 -9.18 -8.20 -2.42
N ASN A 230 -9.45 -7.41 -1.39
CA ASN A 230 -10.80 -6.93 -1.07
C ASN A 230 -11.38 -6.09 -2.20
N GLU A 231 -10.62 -5.10 -2.70
CA GLU A 231 -11.12 -4.13 -3.65
C GLU A 231 -11.13 -4.65 -5.10
N ASN A 232 -10.10 -5.33 -5.56
CA ASN A 232 -10.01 -5.81 -6.94
C ASN A 232 -10.74 -7.15 -7.12
N ALA A 233 -10.49 -8.13 -6.26
CA ALA A 233 -11.04 -9.47 -6.40
C ALA A 233 -12.39 -9.67 -5.68
N LYS A 234 -12.87 -8.71 -4.89
CA LYS A 234 -14.13 -8.78 -4.11
C LYS A 234 -14.14 -10.00 -3.18
N VAL A 235 -13.01 -10.33 -2.57
CA VAL A 235 -12.90 -11.41 -1.58
C VAL A 235 -12.64 -10.83 -0.20
N LEU A 236 -13.17 -11.46 0.82
CA LEU A 236 -12.82 -11.14 2.19
C LEU A 236 -11.40 -11.65 2.46
N ALA A 237 -10.47 -10.74 2.67
CA ALA A 237 -9.07 -11.04 2.97
C ALA A 237 -8.63 -10.32 4.25
N PHE A 238 -7.68 -10.91 4.95
CA PHE A 238 -7.15 -10.41 6.22
C PHE A 238 -5.66 -10.17 6.10
N ALA A 239 -5.12 -9.29 6.94
CA ALA A 239 -3.69 -9.09 7.10
C ALA A 239 -3.33 -9.10 8.58
N SER A 240 -2.20 -9.72 8.91
CA SER A 240 -1.68 -9.72 10.27
C SER A 240 -0.14 -9.59 10.27
N ALA A 241 0.43 -9.37 11.44
CA ALA A 241 1.84 -9.07 11.62
C ALA A 241 2.53 -10.10 12.53
N PHE A 242 3.70 -10.56 12.10
CA PHE A 242 4.64 -11.24 12.97
C PHE A 242 5.57 -10.21 13.63
N PRO A 243 6.09 -10.49 14.83
CA PRO A 243 5.89 -11.72 15.64
C PRO A 243 4.60 -11.78 16.43
N GLU A 244 3.79 -10.70 16.48
CA GLU A 244 2.57 -10.62 17.30
C GLU A 244 1.59 -11.78 17.05
N ALA A 245 1.40 -12.19 15.79
CA ALA A 245 0.50 -13.30 15.44
C ALA A 245 0.89 -14.64 16.09
N ASP A 246 2.16 -14.84 16.43
CA ASP A 246 2.64 -16.05 17.10
C ASP A 246 2.22 -16.13 18.56
N HIS A 247 1.87 -14.99 19.19
CA HIS A 247 1.44 -14.92 20.59
C HIS A 247 -0.05 -15.13 20.78
N ASN A 248 -0.85 -15.14 19.70
CA ASN A 248 -2.31 -15.24 19.76
C ASN A 248 -2.92 -16.03 18.60
N GLU A 249 -2.76 -15.58 17.35
CA GLU A 249 -3.43 -16.17 16.18
C GLU A 249 -2.97 -17.59 15.88
N LEU A 250 -1.70 -17.93 16.17
CA LEU A 250 -1.14 -19.26 15.94
C LEU A 250 -1.98 -20.36 16.59
N VAL A 251 -2.58 -20.10 17.76
CA VAL A 251 -3.47 -21.04 18.45
C VAL A 251 -4.65 -21.40 17.54
N GLY A 252 -5.33 -20.42 16.96
CA GLY A 252 -6.44 -20.64 16.03
C GLY A 252 -6.00 -21.36 14.76
N TRP A 253 -4.83 -21.03 14.22
CA TRP A 253 -4.29 -21.68 13.02
C TRP A 253 -3.99 -23.16 13.23
N VAL A 254 -3.62 -23.56 14.43
CA VAL A 254 -3.25 -24.94 14.76
C VAL A 254 -4.44 -25.75 15.26
N GLU A 255 -5.31 -25.15 16.10
CA GLU A 255 -6.37 -25.87 16.78
C GLU A 255 -7.71 -25.86 16.02
N ASP A 256 -8.07 -24.78 15.33
CA ASP A 256 -9.36 -24.67 14.66
C ASP A 256 -9.36 -25.39 13.31
N ALA A 257 -10.32 -26.32 13.15
CA ALA A 257 -10.50 -27.03 11.88
C ALA A 257 -10.84 -26.10 10.69
N ARG A 258 -11.39 -24.92 10.95
CA ARG A 258 -11.70 -23.90 9.93
C ARG A 258 -10.45 -23.28 9.31
N ALA A 259 -9.26 -23.42 9.90
CA ALA A 259 -8.00 -22.98 9.34
C ALA A 259 -7.76 -23.53 7.92
N ARG A 260 -8.26 -24.73 7.63
CA ARG A 260 -8.22 -25.34 6.28
C ARG A 260 -8.99 -24.55 5.21
N SER A 261 -9.92 -23.67 5.59
CA SER A 261 -10.64 -22.79 4.67
C SER A 261 -9.83 -21.58 4.23
N PHE A 262 -8.72 -21.32 4.89
CA PHE A 262 -7.83 -20.22 4.59
C PHE A 262 -6.65 -20.67 3.70
N LEU A 263 -6.06 -19.68 3.01
CA LEU A 263 -4.69 -19.74 2.50
C LEU A 263 -3.88 -18.68 3.24
N ALA A 264 -2.96 -19.12 4.09
CA ALA A 264 -1.99 -18.22 4.70
C ALA A 264 -0.91 -17.89 3.67
N VAL A 265 -0.65 -16.59 3.48
CA VAL A 265 0.44 -16.10 2.62
C VAL A 265 1.42 -15.37 3.51
N LEU A 266 2.64 -15.88 3.65
CA LEU A 266 3.71 -15.25 4.42
C LEU A 266 4.66 -14.52 3.48
N LEU A 267 4.78 -13.22 3.67
CA LEU A 267 5.77 -12.39 2.98
C LEU A 267 7.09 -12.48 3.74
N ARG A 268 8.11 -13.01 3.08
CA ARG A 268 9.43 -13.28 3.67
C ARG A 268 10.50 -12.39 3.04
N ASP A 269 11.48 -12.02 3.81
CA ASP A 269 12.70 -11.38 3.30
C ASP A 269 13.91 -12.32 3.44
N ARG A 270 14.80 -12.31 2.45
CA ARG A 270 16.06 -13.07 2.54
C ARG A 270 17.00 -12.55 3.62
N ASP A 271 16.89 -11.26 3.96
CA ASP A 271 17.72 -10.59 4.98
C ASP A 271 17.01 -10.52 6.35
N GLU A 272 15.99 -11.37 6.59
CA GLU A 272 15.37 -11.50 7.91
C GLU A 272 16.41 -11.77 9.00
N ALA A 273 16.25 -11.13 10.16
CA ALA A 273 17.04 -11.44 11.35
C ALA A 273 16.94 -12.95 11.67
N SER A 274 18.04 -13.53 12.16
CA SER A 274 18.12 -14.98 12.40
C SER A 274 17.03 -15.48 13.36
N GLU A 275 16.67 -14.67 14.35
CA GLU A 275 15.60 -14.93 15.32
C GLU A 275 14.25 -15.01 14.64
N MET A 276 13.92 -14.01 13.81
CA MET A 276 12.69 -13.94 13.05
C MET A 276 12.58 -15.12 12.08
N ARG A 277 13.66 -15.42 11.37
CA ARG A 277 13.71 -16.55 10.43
C ARG A 277 13.36 -17.87 11.11
N ARG A 278 14.02 -18.18 12.23
CA ARG A 278 13.75 -19.40 13.01
C ARG A 278 12.30 -19.45 13.49
N GLN A 279 11.80 -18.33 14.02
CA GLN A 279 10.43 -18.25 14.50
C GLN A 279 9.44 -18.53 13.37
N LEU A 280 9.56 -17.84 12.23
CA LEU A 280 8.67 -18.02 11.09
C LEU A 280 8.74 -19.44 10.49
N ASP A 281 9.91 -20.06 10.44
CA ASP A 281 10.06 -21.43 9.93
C ASP A 281 9.31 -22.44 10.82
N ILE A 282 9.38 -22.27 12.15
CA ILE A 282 8.62 -23.08 13.10
C ILE A 282 7.12 -22.82 12.93
N THR A 283 6.70 -21.56 12.86
CA THR A 283 5.29 -21.17 12.68
C THR A 283 4.71 -21.74 11.39
N VAL A 284 5.42 -21.65 10.27
CA VAL A 284 5.02 -22.27 9.00
C VAL A 284 4.81 -23.78 9.17
N SER A 285 5.74 -24.47 9.82
CA SER A 285 5.64 -25.92 10.07
C SER A 285 4.41 -26.28 10.91
N LEU A 286 4.07 -25.46 11.91
CA LEU A 286 2.89 -25.67 12.74
C LEU A 286 1.61 -25.41 11.94
N MET A 287 1.50 -24.30 11.23
CA MET A 287 0.33 -23.93 10.43
C MET A 287 0.05 -24.94 9.32
N GLN A 288 1.09 -25.50 8.68
CA GLN A 288 0.97 -26.50 7.61
C GLN A 288 0.32 -27.82 8.05
N LYS A 289 0.29 -28.12 9.35
CA LYS A 289 -0.41 -29.31 9.87
C LYS A 289 -1.94 -29.24 9.66
N ARG A 290 -2.51 -28.05 9.55
CA ARG A 290 -3.96 -27.83 9.41
C ARG A 290 -4.35 -27.14 8.12
N GLY A 291 -3.57 -26.17 7.67
CA GLY A 291 -3.89 -25.29 6.55
C GLY A 291 -2.85 -25.31 5.44
N LYS A 292 -3.15 -24.58 4.36
CA LYS A 292 -2.19 -24.32 3.28
C LYS A 292 -1.45 -23.02 3.58
N VAL A 293 -0.13 -23.07 3.43
CA VAL A 293 0.75 -21.92 3.59
C VAL A 293 1.49 -21.69 2.27
N GLU A 294 1.49 -20.46 1.80
CA GLU A 294 2.27 -19.98 0.67
C GLU A 294 3.33 -19.02 1.20
N GLN A 295 4.60 -19.28 0.94
CA GLN A 295 5.68 -18.35 1.27
C GLN A 295 6.08 -17.55 0.04
N VAL A 296 6.11 -16.24 0.17
CA VAL A 296 6.45 -15.30 -0.89
C VAL A 296 7.79 -14.65 -0.58
N HIS A 297 8.76 -14.89 -1.47
CA HIS A 297 10.06 -14.25 -1.48
C HIS A 297 10.20 -13.43 -2.76
N ASP A 298 10.84 -12.29 -2.67
CA ASP A 298 11.24 -11.48 -3.81
C ASP A 298 12.77 -11.36 -3.88
N GLU A 299 13.31 -11.40 -5.09
CA GLU A 299 14.76 -11.44 -5.35
C GLU A 299 15.35 -10.05 -5.68
N GLY A 300 14.65 -8.98 -5.38
CA GLY A 300 15.10 -7.61 -5.62
C GLY A 300 16.44 -7.31 -4.93
N PRO A 301 17.30 -6.47 -5.55
CA PRO A 301 18.65 -6.23 -5.07
C PRO A 301 18.72 -5.44 -3.75
N THR A 302 17.71 -4.63 -3.46
CA THR A 302 17.63 -3.82 -2.23
C THR A 302 16.37 -4.17 -1.44
N LEU A 303 16.32 -3.79 -0.16
CA LEU A 303 15.13 -3.95 0.65
C LEU A 303 13.90 -3.33 -0.02
N LEU A 304 14.00 -2.09 -0.52
CA LEU A 304 12.90 -1.44 -1.24
C LEU A 304 12.48 -2.24 -2.47
N SER A 305 13.45 -2.75 -3.25
CA SER A 305 13.14 -3.57 -4.43
C SER A 305 12.33 -4.80 -4.05
N ARG A 306 12.68 -5.48 -2.95
CA ARG A 306 11.98 -6.68 -2.46
C ARG A 306 10.60 -6.35 -1.88
N MET A 307 10.48 -5.26 -1.12
CA MET A 307 9.19 -4.77 -0.63
C MET A 307 8.23 -4.46 -1.78
N LEU A 308 8.68 -3.64 -2.75
CA LEU A 308 7.86 -3.25 -3.88
C LEU A 308 7.62 -4.40 -4.86
N GLY A 309 8.55 -5.33 -5.02
CA GLY A 309 8.37 -6.54 -5.82
C GLY A 309 7.28 -7.45 -5.22
N SER A 310 7.32 -7.66 -3.90
CA SER A 310 6.27 -8.41 -3.18
C SER A 310 4.91 -7.70 -3.25
N LEU A 311 4.88 -6.37 -3.15
CA LEU A 311 3.67 -5.56 -3.33
C LEU A 311 3.10 -5.75 -4.74
N TYR A 312 3.95 -5.61 -5.76
CA TYR A 312 3.57 -5.72 -7.17
C TYR A 312 3.04 -7.11 -7.53
N LEU A 313 3.64 -8.15 -6.96
CA LEU A 313 3.13 -9.51 -7.04
C LEU A 313 1.70 -9.59 -6.50
N GLY A 314 1.42 -8.99 -5.35
CA GLY A 314 0.09 -8.98 -4.73
C GLY A 314 -0.95 -8.23 -5.56
N ASP A 315 -0.58 -7.10 -6.15
CA ASP A 315 -1.45 -6.36 -7.05
C ASP A 315 -1.85 -7.24 -8.26
N HIS A 316 -0.91 -7.98 -8.87
CA HIS A 316 -1.19 -8.93 -9.95
C HIS A 316 -2.01 -10.14 -9.48
N VAL A 317 -1.74 -10.69 -8.28
CA VAL A 317 -2.56 -11.77 -7.70
C VAL A 317 -4.01 -11.34 -7.59
N SER A 318 -4.26 -10.11 -7.11
CA SER A 318 -5.61 -9.57 -6.97
C SER A 318 -6.35 -9.44 -8.32
N LEU A 319 -5.64 -9.04 -9.38
CA LEU A 319 -6.17 -8.97 -10.75
C LEU A 319 -6.53 -10.36 -11.30
N TYR A 320 -5.63 -11.33 -11.14
CA TYR A 320 -5.89 -12.69 -11.62
C TYR A 320 -6.98 -13.39 -10.81
N LEU A 321 -7.08 -13.11 -9.52
CA LEU A 321 -8.18 -13.61 -8.71
C LEU A 321 -9.51 -12.98 -9.12
N ALA A 322 -9.54 -11.68 -9.49
CA ALA A 322 -10.70 -11.03 -10.08
C ALA A 322 -11.14 -11.73 -11.37
N ALA A 323 -10.19 -12.06 -12.26
CA ALA A 323 -10.46 -12.79 -13.50
C ALA A 323 -11.03 -14.20 -13.24
N LEU A 324 -10.50 -14.93 -12.25
CA LEU A 324 -11.01 -16.24 -11.84
C LEU A 324 -12.42 -16.17 -11.26
N ARG A 325 -12.81 -15.04 -10.69
CA ARG A 325 -14.13 -14.79 -10.10
C ARG A 325 -15.12 -14.13 -11.09
N GLY A 326 -14.66 -13.69 -12.26
CA GLY A 326 -15.48 -12.97 -13.24
C GLY A 326 -15.99 -11.62 -12.74
N VAL A 327 -15.18 -10.90 -11.93
CA VAL A 327 -15.56 -9.62 -11.34
C VAL A 327 -14.71 -8.47 -11.90
N ASP A 328 -15.31 -7.32 -12.15
CA ASP A 328 -14.60 -6.11 -12.56
C ASP A 328 -13.72 -5.59 -11.40
N PRO A 329 -12.39 -5.51 -11.59
CA PRO A 329 -11.50 -5.09 -10.52
C PRO A 329 -11.66 -3.60 -10.17
N LEU A 330 -12.18 -2.76 -11.07
CA LEU A 330 -12.23 -1.32 -10.85
C LEU A 330 -13.45 -0.89 -10.03
N VAL A 331 -14.60 -1.50 -10.25
CA VAL A 331 -15.90 -1.10 -9.69
C VAL A 331 -15.98 -1.39 -8.18
N LEU A 332 -16.35 -0.40 -7.37
CA LEU A 332 -16.46 -0.46 -5.90
C LEU A 332 -17.86 -0.03 -5.42
N LYS A 333 -18.92 -0.73 -5.86
CA LYS A 333 -20.33 -0.40 -5.53
C LYS A 333 -20.58 -0.11 -4.05
N PRO A 334 -20.12 -0.93 -3.06
CA PRO A 334 -20.40 -0.66 -1.65
C PRO A 334 -19.81 0.67 -1.15
N ILE A 335 -18.59 1.02 -1.60
CA ILE A 335 -17.93 2.29 -1.22
C ILE A 335 -18.67 3.48 -1.84
N THR A 336 -19.12 3.35 -3.08
CA THR A 336 -19.92 4.39 -3.75
C THR A 336 -21.23 4.64 -3.01
N ILE A 337 -21.94 3.56 -2.61
CA ILE A 337 -23.19 3.66 -1.84
C ILE A 337 -22.95 4.33 -0.48
N LEU A 338 -21.91 3.92 0.24
CA LEU A 338 -21.55 4.52 1.53
C LEU A 338 -21.33 6.02 1.39
N LYS A 339 -20.50 6.45 0.42
CA LYS A 339 -20.22 7.87 0.18
C LYS A 339 -21.47 8.67 -0.16
N ALA A 340 -22.37 8.12 -0.97
CA ALA A 340 -23.63 8.77 -1.32
C ALA A 340 -24.53 8.99 -0.08
N LYS A 341 -24.67 7.96 0.76
CA LYS A 341 -25.45 8.05 2.01
C LYS A 341 -24.86 9.04 3.02
N LEU A 342 -23.52 9.08 3.15
CA LEU A 342 -22.86 10.08 3.99
C LEU A 342 -23.09 11.50 3.50
N ALA A 343 -23.02 11.74 2.19
CA ALA A 343 -23.31 13.05 1.61
C ALA A 343 -24.77 13.46 1.82
N GLU A 344 -25.72 12.52 1.76
CA GLU A 344 -27.14 12.79 2.04
C GLU A 344 -27.37 13.12 3.54
N ALA A 345 -26.76 12.37 4.44
CA ALA A 345 -26.89 12.60 5.88
C ALA A 345 -26.46 14.01 6.29
N ARG A 346 -25.38 14.53 5.67
CA ARG A 346 -24.89 15.90 5.92
C ARG A 346 -25.79 17.01 5.43
N ARG A 347 -26.53 16.78 4.37
CA ARG A 347 -27.50 17.80 3.88
C ARG A 347 -28.72 17.93 4.82
N LYS A 348 -28.90 16.94 5.70
CA LYS A 348 -30.01 16.89 6.66
C LYS A 348 -29.60 17.36 8.08
N SER A 349 -28.30 17.41 8.37
CA SER A 349 -27.72 17.97 9.59
C SER A 349 -27.32 19.45 9.41
#